data_b46fea22cb28bf202408dffdfcb60964
#
_entry.id   b46fea22cb28bf202408dffdfcb60964
#
_cell.length_a   1.000
_cell.length_b   1.000
_cell.length_c   1.000
_cell.angle_alpha   90.00
_cell.angle_beta   90.00
_cell.angle_gamma   90.00
#
_symmetry.space_group_name_H-M   'P 1'
#
loop_
_entity.id
_entity.type
_entity.pdbx_description
1 polymer ?
#
loop_
_entity_poly.entity_id
_entity_poly.type
_entity_poly.pdbx_seq_one_letter_code
_entity_poly.pdbx_strand_id
1 'polypeptide(L)'
;MSSSPKQVTIDTLTAFSEAWNRHDIDALMSFMTDDCVFMTAGGPDACGARHAGTEAVRKAFTGAWATLPDAQWRNGQHFVQGDFGVSQWTFTGTAADGSRVETDGVDIFTFRDGKIAVKNAFRKARPNLPAA
;
A
#
# COMPACT_ATOMS: atom_id res chain seq x y z
N MET A 1 -8.17 33.79 6.61
CA MET A 1 -7.34 33.25 5.55
C MET A 1 -7.80 31.83 5.22
N SER A 2 -8.18 31.63 4.01
CA SER A 2 -8.54 30.28 3.58
C SER A 2 -7.28 29.55 3.16
N SER A 3 -7.03 28.38 3.73
CA SER A 3 -6.01 27.50 3.23
C SER A 3 -6.53 26.77 2.00
N SER A 4 -5.72 26.65 0.97
CA SER A 4 -6.04 25.74 -0.12
C SER A 4 -6.20 24.33 0.43
N PRO A 5 -7.10 23.52 -0.14
CA PRO A 5 -7.14 22.11 0.22
C PRO A 5 -5.75 21.51 0.02
N LYS A 6 -5.31 20.71 0.96
CA LYS A 6 -4.07 19.98 0.78
C LYS A 6 -4.21 19.03 -0.39
N GLN A 7 -3.15 18.92 -1.16
CA GLN A 7 -3.10 17.98 -2.27
C GLN A 7 -2.05 16.93 -1.98
N VAL A 8 -2.32 15.70 -2.41
CA VAL A 8 -1.33 14.64 -2.39
C VAL A 8 -0.30 14.96 -3.47
N THR A 9 0.96 14.81 -3.12
CA THR A 9 2.10 15.01 -4.03
C THR A 9 2.91 13.73 -4.12
N ILE A 10 3.91 13.73 -4.99
CA ILE A 10 4.88 12.62 -5.06
C ILE A 10 5.56 12.45 -3.69
N ASP A 11 5.89 13.54 -3.01
CA ASP A 11 6.50 13.48 -1.67
C ASP A 11 5.58 12.79 -0.66
N THR A 12 4.26 13.00 -0.76
CA THR A 12 3.28 12.30 0.08
C THR A 12 3.36 10.79 -0.12
N LEU A 13 3.39 10.34 -1.37
CA LEU A 13 3.47 8.91 -1.69
C LEU A 13 4.82 8.32 -1.29
N THR A 14 5.91 9.09 -1.42
CA THR A 14 7.23 8.67 -0.95
C THR A 14 7.20 8.44 0.55
N ALA A 15 6.65 9.38 1.31
CA ALA A 15 6.53 9.26 2.78
C ALA A 15 5.64 8.09 3.18
N PHE A 16 4.54 7.86 2.45
CA PHE A 16 3.65 6.72 2.65
C PHE A 16 4.40 5.40 2.44
N SER A 17 5.17 5.30 1.36
CA SER A 17 6.00 4.12 1.06
C SER A 17 7.04 3.87 2.14
N GLU A 18 7.69 4.91 2.65
CA GLU A 18 8.66 4.79 3.75
C GLU A 18 8.00 4.28 5.03
N ALA A 19 6.77 4.71 5.32
CA ALA A 19 6.02 4.22 6.47
C ALA A 19 5.70 2.72 6.33
N TRP A 20 5.37 2.26 5.11
CA TRP A 20 5.21 0.83 4.83
C TRP A 20 6.49 0.06 5.14
N ASN A 21 7.64 0.57 4.70
CA ASN A 21 8.94 -0.09 4.89
C ASN A 21 9.38 -0.09 6.35
N ARG A 22 8.96 0.91 7.15
CA ARG A 22 9.20 0.93 8.60
C ARG A 22 8.19 0.08 9.36
N HIS A 23 7.15 -0.43 8.72
CA HIS A 23 6.03 -1.13 9.37
C HIS A 23 5.34 -0.25 10.42
N ASP A 24 5.13 1.02 10.08
CA ASP A 24 4.57 2.02 10.98
C ASP A 24 3.09 2.24 10.67
N ILE A 25 2.24 1.47 11.36
CA ILE A 25 0.80 1.49 11.07
C ILE A 25 0.16 2.85 11.38
N ASP A 26 0.58 3.50 12.45
CA ASP A 26 0.00 4.80 12.82
C ASP A 26 0.34 5.86 11.76
N ALA A 27 1.58 5.86 11.27
CA ALA A 27 1.98 6.74 10.19
C ALA A 27 1.17 6.46 8.92
N LEU A 28 0.99 5.18 8.55
CA LEU A 28 0.19 4.81 7.39
C LEU A 28 -1.23 5.34 7.50
N MET A 29 -1.88 5.12 8.62
CA MET A 29 -3.27 5.54 8.79
C MET A 29 -3.42 7.06 8.80
N SER A 30 -2.38 7.80 9.17
CA SER A 30 -2.42 9.27 9.12
C SER A 30 -2.56 9.82 7.69
N PHE A 31 -2.21 9.03 6.67
CA PHE A 31 -2.36 9.41 5.26
C PHE A 31 -3.74 9.09 4.71
N MET A 32 -4.57 8.35 5.42
CA MET A 32 -5.84 7.81 4.91
C MET A 32 -7.02 8.67 5.33
N THR A 33 -8.05 8.73 4.48
CA THR A 33 -9.33 9.33 4.86
C THR A 33 -10.07 8.43 5.85
N ASP A 34 -11.06 9.00 6.56
CA ASP A 34 -11.84 8.23 7.54
C ASP A 34 -12.67 7.12 6.90
N ASP A 35 -13.09 7.31 5.67
CA ASP A 35 -13.87 6.33 4.91
C ASP A 35 -13.01 5.59 3.88
N CYS A 36 -11.72 5.48 4.12
CA CYS A 36 -10.77 4.88 3.19
C CYS A 36 -11.13 3.44 2.82
N VAL A 37 -10.67 3.05 1.64
CA VAL A 37 -10.85 1.69 1.11
C VAL A 37 -9.49 1.14 0.69
N PHE A 38 -9.24 -0.09 1.06
CA PHE A 38 -8.08 -0.85 0.60
C PHE A 38 -8.57 -2.10 -0.13
N MET A 39 -8.14 -2.27 -1.37
CA MET A 39 -8.39 -3.48 -2.14
C MET A 39 -7.07 -4.22 -2.32
N THR A 40 -7.04 -5.47 -1.87
CA THR A 40 -5.80 -6.27 -1.87
C THR A 40 -5.51 -6.84 -3.24
N ALA A 41 -4.25 -7.23 -3.46
CA ALA A 41 -3.83 -7.79 -4.74
C ALA A 41 -4.42 -9.17 -5.01
N GLY A 42 -4.72 -9.94 -3.96
CA GLY A 42 -5.33 -11.26 -4.08
C GLY A 42 -6.56 -11.36 -3.19
N GLY A 43 -7.51 -12.19 -3.58
CA GLY A 43 -8.73 -12.40 -2.82
C GLY A 43 -9.83 -13.04 -3.67
N PRO A 44 -11.00 -13.25 -3.08
CA PRO A 44 -12.09 -14.00 -3.72
C PRO A 44 -12.89 -13.18 -4.73
N ASP A 45 -12.74 -11.86 -4.73
CA ASP A 45 -13.55 -10.97 -5.57
C ASP A 45 -12.73 -10.40 -6.73
N ALA A 46 -13.42 -9.76 -7.67
CA ALA A 46 -12.76 -9.12 -8.81
C ALA A 46 -11.74 -8.08 -8.37
N CYS A 47 -12.00 -7.39 -7.25
CA CYS A 47 -11.10 -6.39 -6.69
C CYS A 47 -10.08 -6.99 -5.70
N GLY A 48 -9.99 -8.30 -5.58
CA GLY A 48 -9.21 -8.95 -4.53
C GLY A 48 -10.08 -9.13 -3.29
N ALA A 49 -9.74 -8.45 -2.21
CA ALA A 49 -10.58 -8.34 -1.02
C ALA A 49 -10.71 -6.86 -0.66
N ARG A 50 -11.93 -6.41 -0.43
CA ARG A 50 -12.22 -5.00 -0.15
C ARG A 50 -12.39 -4.77 1.33
N HIS A 51 -11.59 -3.86 1.88
CA HIS A 51 -11.66 -3.42 3.27
C HIS A 51 -12.06 -1.94 3.29
N ALA A 52 -13.06 -1.58 4.07
CA ALA A 52 -13.60 -0.22 4.11
C ALA A 52 -13.63 0.33 5.53
N GLY A 53 -13.22 1.58 5.71
CA GLY A 53 -13.13 2.27 6.98
C GLY A 53 -11.80 2.08 7.67
N THR A 54 -11.47 2.99 8.59
CA THR A 54 -10.13 3.03 9.22
C THR A 54 -9.81 1.75 9.97
N GLU A 55 -10.76 1.19 10.72
CA GLU A 55 -10.51 0.00 11.52
C GLU A 55 -10.19 -1.22 10.65
N ALA A 56 -11.00 -1.46 9.62
CA ALA A 56 -10.79 -2.59 8.70
C ALA A 56 -9.50 -2.42 7.89
N VAL A 57 -9.22 -1.22 7.41
CA VAL A 57 -8.00 -0.93 6.64
C VAL A 57 -6.76 -1.07 7.51
N ARG A 58 -6.80 -0.55 8.74
CA ARG A 58 -5.70 -0.71 9.70
C ARG A 58 -5.36 -2.18 9.92
N LYS A 59 -6.37 -2.99 10.13
CA LYS A 59 -6.19 -4.44 10.34
C LYS A 59 -5.60 -5.12 9.11
N ALA A 60 -6.09 -4.77 7.92
CA ALA A 60 -5.59 -5.34 6.67
C ALA A 60 -4.13 -4.94 6.40
N PHE A 61 -3.77 -3.69 6.68
CA PHE A 61 -2.40 -3.23 6.52
C PHE A 61 -1.44 -3.98 7.44
N THR A 62 -1.78 -4.13 8.72
CA THR A 62 -0.92 -4.88 9.66
C THR A 62 -0.79 -6.34 9.29
N GLY A 63 -1.79 -6.92 8.66
CA GLY A 63 -1.75 -8.30 8.19
C GLY A 63 -0.63 -8.58 7.20
N ALA A 64 -0.21 -7.59 6.42
CA ALA A 64 0.88 -7.75 5.46
C ALA A 64 2.19 -8.11 6.16
N TRP A 65 2.47 -7.49 7.31
CA TRP A 65 3.70 -7.75 8.07
C TRP A 65 3.60 -8.99 8.96
N ALA A 66 2.38 -9.35 9.35
CA ALA A 66 2.18 -10.55 10.16
C ALA A 66 2.59 -11.82 9.41
N THR A 67 2.31 -11.85 8.10
CA THR A 67 2.64 -12.99 7.24
C THR A 67 4.10 -12.97 6.80
N LEU A 68 4.64 -11.79 6.50
CA LEU A 68 6.01 -11.59 6.02
C LEU A 68 6.68 -10.51 6.87
N PRO A 69 7.27 -10.88 8.02
CA PRO A 69 7.79 -9.89 8.97
C PRO A 69 8.88 -8.98 8.42
N ASP A 70 9.58 -9.40 7.36
CA ASP A 70 10.60 -8.61 6.68
C ASP A 70 10.10 -7.96 5.39
N ALA A 71 8.79 -7.82 5.22
CA ALA A 71 8.19 -7.25 4.01
C ALA A 71 8.74 -5.86 3.73
N GLN A 72 9.16 -5.64 2.47
CA GLN A 72 9.65 -4.36 1.96
C GLN A 72 9.08 -4.10 0.59
N TRP A 73 8.85 -2.84 0.29
CA TRP A 73 8.44 -2.35 -1.03
C TRP A 73 9.60 -1.52 -1.56
N ARG A 74 10.35 -2.11 -2.51
CA ARG A 74 11.62 -1.54 -2.99
C ARG A 74 11.44 -0.87 -4.34
N ASN A 75 12.38 0.02 -4.69
CA ASN A 75 12.46 0.67 -5.99
C ASN A 75 11.20 1.47 -6.32
N GLY A 76 10.66 2.16 -5.31
CA GLY A 76 9.42 2.91 -5.47
C GLY A 76 9.52 4.03 -6.51
N GLN A 77 8.53 4.10 -7.38
CA GLN A 77 8.34 5.19 -8.32
C GLN A 77 6.90 5.68 -8.19
N HIS A 78 6.72 6.98 -8.04
CA HIS A 78 5.44 7.55 -7.70
C HIS A 78 5.03 8.60 -8.72
N PHE A 79 3.74 8.59 -9.09
CA PHE A 79 3.16 9.53 -10.04
C PHE A 79 1.86 10.06 -9.46
N VAL A 80 1.64 11.35 -9.58
CA VAL A 80 0.42 11.99 -9.08
C VAL A 80 -0.10 12.94 -10.14
N GLN A 81 -1.40 12.85 -10.41
CA GLN A 81 -2.10 13.81 -11.27
C GLN A 81 -3.47 14.08 -10.66
N GLY A 82 -3.66 15.29 -10.13
CA GLY A 82 -4.90 15.67 -9.48
C GLY A 82 -5.20 14.77 -8.29
N ASP A 83 -6.38 14.15 -8.33
CA ASP A 83 -6.85 13.23 -7.28
C ASP A 83 -6.57 11.75 -7.59
N PHE A 84 -5.64 11.48 -8.49
CA PHE A 84 -5.27 10.13 -8.91
C PHE A 84 -3.76 9.95 -8.81
N GLY A 85 -3.32 8.77 -8.41
CA GLY A 85 -1.89 8.47 -8.32
C GLY A 85 -1.57 7.00 -8.50
N VAL A 86 -0.29 6.73 -8.74
CA VAL A 86 0.25 5.38 -8.91
C VAL A 86 1.58 5.29 -8.19
N SER A 87 1.80 4.22 -7.45
CA SER A 87 3.11 3.84 -6.93
C SER A 87 3.49 2.49 -7.49
N GLN A 88 4.63 2.42 -8.16
CA GLN A 88 5.19 1.18 -8.68
C GLN A 88 6.32 0.73 -7.76
N TRP A 89 6.41 -0.56 -7.48
CA TRP A 89 7.39 -1.10 -6.51
C TRP A 89 7.66 -2.57 -6.79
N THR A 90 8.73 -3.06 -6.16
CA THR A 90 9.03 -4.50 -6.06
C THR A 90 8.80 -4.92 -4.62
N PHE A 91 7.88 -5.83 -4.40
CA PHE A 91 7.59 -6.36 -3.06
C PHE A 91 8.51 -7.53 -2.76
N THR A 92 9.15 -7.50 -1.59
CA THR A 92 10.04 -8.58 -1.14
C THR A 92 9.70 -9.01 0.28
N GLY A 93 9.92 -10.29 0.57
CA GLY A 93 9.74 -10.81 1.91
C GLY A 93 10.17 -12.27 1.98
N THR A 94 10.23 -12.79 3.21
CA THR A 94 10.59 -14.18 3.48
C THR A 94 9.43 -14.87 4.15
N ALA A 95 8.94 -15.96 3.55
CA ALA A 95 7.85 -16.75 4.09
C ALA A 95 8.33 -17.63 5.25
N ALA A 96 7.37 -18.20 6.01
CA ALA A 96 7.67 -19.01 7.20
C ALA A 96 8.55 -20.22 6.88
N ASP A 97 8.43 -20.79 5.67
CA ASP A 97 9.23 -21.93 5.23
C ASP A 97 10.61 -21.53 4.69
N GLY A 98 10.98 -20.27 4.75
CA GLY A 98 12.24 -19.73 4.26
C GLY A 98 12.23 -19.36 2.77
N SER A 99 11.18 -19.70 2.02
CA SER A 99 11.07 -19.28 0.63
C SER A 99 10.94 -17.77 0.54
N ARG A 100 11.38 -17.20 -0.59
CA ARG A 100 11.44 -15.75 -0.78
C ARG A 100 10.39 -15.28 -1.76
N VAL A 101 9.73 -14.18 -1.41
CA VAL A 101 8.82 -13.47 -2.30
C VAL A 101 9.57 -12.30 -2.93
N GLU A 102 9.48 -12.17 -4.24
CA GLU A 102 10.00 -11.01 -4.97
C GLU A 102 9.13 -10.82 -6.21
N THR A 103 8.25 -9.84 -6.17
CA THR A 103 7.28 -9.59 -7.25
C THR A 103 7.08 -8.12 -7.47
N ASP A 104 6.92 -7.72 -8.73
CA ASP A 104 6.58 -6.35 -9.09
C ASP A 104 5.08 -6.11 -8.95
N GLY A 105 4.74 -4.90 -8.56
CA GLY A 105 3.36 -4.50 -8.45
C GLY A 105 3.18 -3.00 -8.49
N VAL A 106 1.93 -2.59 -8.39
CA VAL A 106 1.54 -1.20 -8.35
C VAL A 106 0.38 -1.01 -7.39
N ASP A 107 0.31 0.17 -6.79
CA ASP A 107 -0.87 0.67 -6.14
C ASP A 107 -1.48 1.75 -7.02
N ILE A 108 -2.78 1.69 -7.21
CA ILE A 108 -3.55 2.74 -7.86
C ILE A 108 -4.34 3.46 -6.76
N PHE A 109 -4.16 4.77 -6.68
CA PHE A 109 -4.75 5.58 -5.61
C PHE A 109 -5.79 6.55 -6.13
N THR A 110 -6.81 6.78 -5.30
CA THR A 110 -7.69 7.94 -5.40
C THR A 110 -7.46 8.81 -4.16
N PHE A 111 -7.39 10.12 -4.35
CA PHE A 111 -7.12 11.07 -3.28
C PHE A 111 -8.34 11.96 -3.02
N ARG A 112 -8.48 12.42 -1.77
CA ARG A 112 -9.47 13.40 -1.38
C ARG A 112 -8.95 14.19 -0.17
N ASP A 113 -9.07 15.51 -0.25
CA ASP A 113 -8.68 16.42 0.85
C ASP A 113 -7.24 16.21 1.33
N GLY A 114 -6.32 15.97 0.38
CA GLY A 114 -4.91 15.76 0.69
C GLY A 114 -4.58 14.41 1.30
N LYS A 115 -5.51 13.47 1.25
CA LYS A 115 -5.33 12.12 1.82
C LYS A 115 -5.69 11.06 0.81
N ILE A 116 -5.32 9.82 1.13
CA ILE A 116 -5.62 8.65 0.31
C ILE A 116 -7.02 8.15 0.67
N ALA A 117 -7.93 8.18 -0.28
CA ALA A 117 -9.28 7.64 -0.11
C ALA A 117 -9.36 6.18 -0.51
N VAL A 118 -8.65 5.78 -1.59
CA VAL A 118 -8.62 4.40 -2.06
C VAL A 118 -7.19 4.00 -2.36
N LYS A 119 -6.79 2.84 -1.85
CA LYS A 119 -5.55 2.16 -2.23
C LYS A 119 -5.94 0.83 -2.87
N ASN A 120 -5.63 0.68 -4.14
CA ASN A 120 -5.97 -0.51 -4.91
C ASN A 120 -4.68 -1.17 -5.39
N ALA A 121 -4.35 -2.31 -4.79
CA ALA A 121 -3.07 -2.98 -5.02
C ALA A 121 -3.20 -4.03 -6.12
N PHE A 122 -2.20 -4.07 -6.99
CA PHE A 122 -2.03 -5.09 -8.00
C PHE A 122 -0.62 -5.64 -7.91
N ARG A 123 -0.48 -6.93 -8.06
CA ARG A 123 0.83 -7.58 -7.96
C ARG A 123 0.89 -8.74 -8.94
N LYS A 124 2.04 -8.87 -9.61
CA LYS A 124 2.23 -9.99 -10.53
C LYS A 124 2.21 -11.30 -9.74
N ALA A 125 1.67 -12.34 -10.36
CA ALA A 125 1.71 -13.68 -9.82
C ALA A 125 3.05 -14.31 -10.16
N ARG A 126 3.72 -14.85 -9.16
CA ARG A 126 5.01 -15.50 -9.31
C ARG A 126 5.20 -16.52 -8.18
N PRO A 127 5.63 -17.76 -8.48
CA PRO A 127 5.98 -18.69 -7.42
C PRO A 127 7.09 -18.14 -6.53
N ASN A 128 7.08 -18.49 -5.25
CA ASN A 128 8.14 -18.09 -4.35
C ASN A 128 9.48 -18.67 -4.82
N LEU A 129 10.55 -17.92 -4.58
CA LEU A 129 11.90 -18.36 -4.88
C LEU A 129 12.36 -19.31 -3.77
N PRO A 130 13.30 -20.23 -4.06
CA PRO A 130 13.87 -21.09 -3.01
C PRO A 130 14.49 -20.28 -1.89
N ALA A 131 14.55 -20.89 -0.70
CA ALA A 131 15.24 -20.30 0.44
C ALA A 131 16.69 -19.98 0.09
N ALA A 132 17.18 -18.86 0.64
CA ALA A 132 18.57 -18.42 0.40
C ALA A 132 19.58 -19.34 1.07
#